data_125b66e780d14ec35fa680f35f395ddb
#
_entry.id   125b66e780d14ec35fa680f35f395ddb
#
_cell.length_a   1.000
_cell.length_b   1.000
_cell.length_c   1.000
_cell.angle_alpha   90.00
_cell.angle_beta   90.00
_cell.angle_gamma   90.00
#
_symmetry.space_group_name_H-M   'P 1'
#
loop_
_entity.id
_entity.type
_entity.pdbx_description
1 polymer ?
#
loop_
_entity_poly.entity_id
_entity_poly.type
_entity_poly.pdbx_seq_one_letter_code
_entity_poly.pdbx_strand_id
1 'polypeptide(L)'
;MNFWTKVAGIILRNRYLVLIGIAIITGLLASQMKYMKFSFTEANLLPEDHEANLQYNRFLKIFGEEGNLVILGIKDSTVFTPKKFNTWNRLVKKFDSLDEIDFTLSIADVQELKADRKNRKFILKPLYEKSPATTEEVLDIKRKLFDNLPFYDNLLFNKETGTLQTAIYIKKEIVNTPKRRDFILNKLIPIIKEFEQENNIDVRVSGMPYIRTLNAQNIQNEIMLFVLGALG
;
A
#
# COMPACT_ATOMS: atom_id res chain seq x y z
N MET A 1 -0.22 -33.61 54.43
CA MET A 1 0.76 -33.30 53.34
C MET A 1 -0.02 -32.78 52.17
N ASN A 2 0.17 -31.50 51.86
CA ASN A 2 -0.65 -30.83 50.84
C ASN A 2 -0.34 -31.39 49.46
N PHE A 3 -1.36 -31.45 48.59
CA PHE A 3 -1.25 -31.89 47.18
C PHE A 3 -0.03 -31.28 46.47
N TRP A 4 0.18 -30.00 46.63
CA TRP A 4 1.29 -29.24 46.05
C TRP A 4 2.68 -29.70 46.49
N THR A 5 2.82 -30.15 47.75
CA THR A 5 4.09 -30.70 48.28
C THR A 5 4.44 -32.03 47.62
N LYS A 6 3.42 -32.88 47.32
CA LYS A 6 3.64 -34.11 46.54
C LYS A 6 4.05 -33.85 45.10
N VAL A 7 3.36 -32.90 44.44
CA VAL A 7 3.69 -32.48 43.07
C VAL A 7 5.12 -31.94 43.00
N ALA A 8 5.49 -31.02 43.89
CA ALA A 8 6.84 -30.47 43.94
C ALA A 8 7.90 -31.57 44.16
N GLY A 9 7.61 -32.53 45.08
CA GLY A 9 8.50 -33.67 45.35
C GLY A 9 8.72 -34.56 44.08
N ILE A 10 7.67 -34.80 43.31
CA ILE A 10 7.75 -35.58 42.06
C ILE A 10 8.60 -34.83 41.02
N ILE A 11 8.36 -33.54 40.86
CA ILE A 11 9.09 -32.68 39.90
C ILE A 11 10.59 -32.66 40.27
N LEU A 12 10.92 -32.38 41.52
CA LEU A 12 12.32 -32.28 41.96
C LEU A 12 13.05 -33.63 41.91
N ARG A 13 12.36 -34.71 42.20
CA ARG A 13 12.95 -36.05 42.13
C ARG A 13 13.21 -36.51 40.71
N ASN A 14 12.36 -36.12 39.77
CA ASN A 14 12.46 -36.50 38.35
C ASN A 14 12.80 -35.31 37.44
N ARG A 15 13.57 -34.34 37.93
CA ARG A 15 13.85 -33.07 37.27
C ARG A 15 14.30 -33.22 35.80
N TYR A 16 15.15 -34.19 35.49
CA TYR A 16 15.63 -34.42 34.13
C TYR A 16 14.53 -34.96 33.19
N LEU A 17 13.67 -35.88 33.69
CA LEU A 17 12.53 -36.37 32.93
C LEU A 17 11.50 -35.26 32.64
N VAL A 18 11.27 -34.38 33.60
CA VAL A 18 10.39 -33.22 33.44
C VAL A 18 10.97 -32.25 32.40
N LEU A 19 12.27 -31.95 32.50
CA LEU A 19 12.94 -31.08 31.53
C LEU A 19 12.90 -31.67 30.10
N ILE A 20 13.17 -32.95 29.94
CA ILE A 20 13.07 -33.66 28.65
C ILE A 20 11.63 -33.62 28.12
N GLY A 21 10.63 -33.86 29.00
CA GLY A 21 9.23 -33.77 28.61
C GLY A 21 8.84 -32.38 28.13
N ILE A 22 9.25 -31.32 28.83
CA ILE A 22 9.05 -29.93 28.41
C ILE A 22 9.76 -29.67 27.07
N ALA A 23 11.01 -30.09 26.91
CA ALA A 23 11.76 -29.91 25.70
C ALA A 23 11.09 -30.59 24.47
N ILE A 24 10.56 -31.81 24.67
CA ILE A 24 9.83 -32.54 23.62
C ILE A 24 8.55 -31.78 23.25
N ILE A 25 7.75 -31.36 24.25
CA ILE A 25 6.50 -30.61 24.00
C ILE A 25 6.82 -29.31 23.29
N THR A 26 7.82 -28.56 23.75
CA THR A 26 8.25 -27.31 23.11
C THR A 26 8.72 -27.54 21.67
N GLY A 27 9.48 -28.60 21.44
CA GLY A 27 9.93 -28.98 20.09
C GLY A 27 8.76 -29.34 19.16
N LEU A 28 7.78 -30.09 19.67
CA LEU A 28 6.56 -30.40 18.92
C LEU A 28 5.74 -29.14 18.59
N LEU A 29 5.55 -28.24 19.54
CA LEU A 29 4.86 -26.99 19.33
C LEU A 29 5.62 -26.08 18.34
N ALA A 30 6.94 -25.99 18.48
CA ALA A 30 7.78 -25.23 17.56
C ALA A 30 7.72 -25.79 16.13
N SER A 31 7.62 -27.12 15.96
CA SER A 31 7.45 -27.73 14.65
C SER A 31 6.16 -27.33 13.93
N GLN A 32 5.12 -26.92 14.68
CA GLN A 32 3.87 -26.45 14.13
C GLN A 32 3.95 -24.99 13.61
N MET A 33 5.00 -24.23 13.96
CA MET A 33 5.15 -22.85 13.49
C MET A 33 5.19 -22.76 11.95
N LYS A 34 5.70 -23.80 11.26
CA LYS A 34 5.69 -23.87 9.79
C LYS A 34 4.28 -23.82 9.17
N TYR A 35 3.26 -24.17 9.94
CA TYR A 35 1.86 -24.14 9.48
C TYR A 35 1.14 -22.84 9.85
N MET A 36 1.77 -21.94 10.61
CA MET A 36 1.21 -20.64 10.91
C MET A 36 1.09 -19.81 9.65
N LYS A 37 -0.13 -19.39 9.35
CA LYS A 37 -0.42 -18.49 8.24
C LYS A 37 -0.78 -17.12 8.81
N PHE A 38 -0.14 -16.08 8.29
CA PHE A 38 -0.56 -14.72 8.61
C PHE A 38 -1.83 -14.40 7.81
N SER A 39 -2.87 -13.96 8.49
CA SER A 39 -4.05 -13.42 7.83
C SER A 39 -3.74 -12.04 7.27
N PHE A 40 -4.09 -11.83 6.01
CA PHE A 40 -3.94 -10.54 5.33
C PHE A 40 -5.27 -9.77 5.29
N THR A 41 -6.34 -10.37 5.82
CA THR A 41 -7.64 -9.73 5.99
C THR A 41 -7.67 -8.92 7.28
N GLU A 42 -8.50 -7.90 7.35
CA GLU A 42 -8.76 -7.20 8.60
C GLU A 42 -9.37 -8.17 9.60
N ALA A 43 -8.88 -8.08 10.84
CA ALA A 43 -9.49 -8.83 11.92
C ALA A 43 -10.92 -8.32 12.14
N ASN A 44 -11.89 -9.17 11.89
CA ASN A 44 -13.28 -8.89 12.21
C ASN A 44 -13.44 -9.10 13.72
N LEU A 45 -13.39 -7.99 14.47
CA LEU A 45 -13.45 -8.03 15.96
C LEU A 45 -14.88 -8.25 16.48
N LEU A 46 -15.87 -8.13 15.61
CA LEU A 46 -17.28 -8.33 15.96
C LEU A 46 -17.77 -9.68 15.43
N PRO A 47 -18.71 -10.34 16.15
CA PRO A 47 -19.39 -11.51 15.62
C PRO A 47 -20.03 -11.25 14.26
N GLU A 48 -20.12 -12.28 13.44
CA GLU A 48 -20.64 -12.15 12.06
C GLU A 48 -22.09 -11.65 12.00
N ASP A 49 -22.89 -11.98 13.02
CA ASP A 49 -24.28 -11.59 13.22
C ASP A 49 -24.48 -10.22 13.88
N HIS A 50 -23.41 -9.57 14.31
CA HIS A 50 -23.51 -8.24 14.94
C HIS A 50 -24.01 -7.20 13.92
N GLU A 51 -24.95 -6.36 14.35
CA GLU A 51 -25.62 -5.38 13.48
C GLU A 51 -24.64 -4.48 12.72
N ALA A 52 -23.59 -3.98 13.39
CA ALA A 52 -22.58 -3.15 12.75
C ALA A 52 -21.83 -3.91 11.64
N ASN A 53 -21.59 -5.21 11.84
CA ASN A 53 -20.92 -6.05 10.83
C ASN A 53 -21.84 -6.30 9.61
N LEU A 54 -23.13 -6.50 9.85
CA LEU A 54 -24.12 -6.64 8.78
C LEU A 54 -24.27 -5.35 7.96
N GLN A 55 -24.26 -4.19 8.64
CA GLN A 55 -24.31 -2.86 7.98
C GLN A 55 -23.04 -2.62 7.16
N TYR A 56 -21.86 -2.93 7.70
CA TYR A 56 -20.58 -2.81 7.00
C TYR A 56 -20.51 -3.74 5.77
N ASN A 57 -20.94 -4.99 5.90
CA ASN A 57 -20.99 -5.92 4.78
C ASN A 57 -21.99 -5.46 3.68
N ARG A 58 -23.09 -4.80 4.07
CA ARG A 58 -24.01 -4.19 3.10
C ARG A 58 -23.36 -3.00 2.39
N PHE A 59 -22.62 -2.16 3.13
CA PHE A 59 -21.85 -1.06 2.56
C PHE A 59 -20.83 -1.58 1.55
N LEU A 60 -20.04 -2.62 1.90
CA LEU A 60 -19.07 -3.24 1.00
C LEU A 60 -19.71 -3.81 -0.28
N LYS A 61 -20.93 -4.36 -0.19
CA LYS A 61 -21.66 -4.86 -1.38
C LYS A 61 -22.06 -3.74 -2.34
N ILE A 62 -22.36 -2.53 -1.82
CA ILE A 62 -22.82 -1.40 -2.62
C ILE A 62 -21.62 -0.61 -3.18
N PHE A 63 -20.65 -0.31 -2.35
CA PHE A 63 -19.52 0.58 -2.69
C PHE A 63 -18.25 -0.18 -3.07
N GLY A 64 -18.21 -1.48 -2.84
CA GLY A 64 -17.02 -2.31 -3.05
C GLY A 64 -16.07 -2.28 -1.86
N GLU A 65 -15.03 -3.13 -1.91
CA GLU A 65 -13.99 -3.14 -0.89
C GLU A 65 -13.15 -1.87 -0.98
N GLU A 66 -12.97 -1.22 0.16
CA GLU A 66 -12.06 -0.08 0.32
C GLU A 66 -10.64 -0.57 0.58
N GLY A 67 -9.68 0.35 0.45
CA GLY A 67 -8.31 0.07 0.84
C GLY A 67 -7.43 -0.53 -0.24
N ASN A 68 -7.83 -0.40 -1.52
CA ASN A 68 -7.00 -0.79 -2.67
C ASN A 68 -6.14 0.36 -3.24
N LEU A 69 -6.19 1.54 -2.62
CA LEU A 69 -5.50 2.73 -3.08
C LEU A 69 -4.10 2.84 -2.46
N VAL A 70 -3.11 3.01 -3.31
CA VAL A 70 -1.75 3.47 -2.98
C VAL A 70 -1.56 4.86 -3.57
N ILE A 71 -1.01 5.77 -2.78
CA ILE A 71 -0.73 7.15 -3.19
C ILE A 71 0.78 7.35 -3.24
N LEU A 72 1.28 7.84 -4.36
CA LEU A 72 2.63 8.36 -4.50
C LEU A 72 2.59 9.88 -4.41
N GLY A 73 3.44 10.47 -3.58
CA GLY A 73 3.55 11.91 -3.42
C GLY A 73 4.97 12.39 -3.63
N ILE A 74 5.14 13.47 -4.39
CA ILE A 74 6.41 14.17 -4.53
C ILE A 74 6.25 15.64 -4.19
N LYS A 75 7.23 16.19 -3.50
CA LYS A 75 7.31 17.61 -3.18
C LYS A 75 8.60 18.18 -3.77
N ASP A 76 8.63 18.37 -5.07
CA ASP A 76 9.77 18.92 -5.79
C ASP A 76 9.28 19.94 -6.80
N SER A 77 9.60 21.21 -6.55
CA SER A 77 9.22 22.31 -7.46
C SER A 77 9.84 22.16 -8.86
N THR A 78 10.94 21.42 -8.98
CA THR A 78 11.62 21.17 -10.26
C THR A 78 10.98 20.06 -11.08
N VAL A 79 9.94 19.41 -10.56
CA VAL A 79 9.16 18.40 -11.31
C VAL A 79 8.52 18.99 -12.57
N PHE A 80 8.21 20.29 -12.55
CA PHE A 80 7.71 21.03 -13.71
C PHE A 80 8.83 21.46 -14.66
N THR A 81 9.86 20.66 -14.83
CA THR A 81 10.81 20.72 -15.94
C THR A 81 10.55 19.58 -16.91
N PRO A 82 10.82 19.74 -18.23
CA PRO A 82 10.49 18.71 -19.23
C PRO A 82 11.03 17.34 -18.88
N LYS A 83 12.29 17.27 -18.45
CA LYS A 83 12.94 15.99 -18.11
C LYS A 83 12.22 15.30 -16.95
N LYS A 84 12.04 15.97 -15.80
CA LYS A 84 11.44 15.37 -14.59
C LYS A 84 9.96 15.08 -14.79
N PHE A 85 9.22 15.99 -15.43
CA PHE A 85 7.80 15.80 -15.76
C PHE A 85 7.58 14.54 -16.62
N ASN A 86 8.33 14.40 -17.70
CA ASN A 86 8.23 13.24 -18.57
C ASN A 86 8.71 11.96 -17.90
N THR A 87 9.69 12.03 -17.02
CA THR A 87 10.16 10.86 -16.27
C THR A 87 9.15 10.40 -15.22
N TRP A 88 8.48 11.36 -14.55
CA TRP A 88 7.35 11.04 -13.67
C TRP A 88 6.20 10.35 -14.41
N ASN A 89 5.82 10.90 -15.58
CA ASN A 89 4.77 10.28 -16.39
C ASN A 89 5.14 8.88 -16.88
N ARG A 90 6.41 8.61 -17.18
CA ARG A 90 6.89 7.26 -17.53
C ARG A 90 6.81 6.31 -16.34
N LEU A 91 7.13 6.78 -15.13
CA LEU A 91 6.97 5.98 -13.91
C LEU A 91 5.50 5.57 -13.72
N VAL A 92 4.57 6.51 -13.85
CA VAL A 92 3.13 6.24 -13.74
C VAL A 92 2.69 5.21 -14.78
N LYS A 93 3.08 5.36 -16.03
CA LYS A 93 2.76 4.40 -17.11
C LYS A 93 3.39 3.03 -16.88
N LYS A 94 4.59 2.96 -16.25
CA LYS A 94 5.20 1.70 -15.85
C LYS A 94 4.32 0.97 -14.83
N PHE A 95 3.75 1.69 -13.85
CA PHE A 95 2.79 1.10 -12.91
C PHE A 95 1.50 0.67 -13.60
N ASP A 96 0.91 1.51 -14.43
CA ASP A 96 -0.34 1.22 -15.13
C ASP A 96 -0.26 -0.04 -16.01
N SER A 97 0.94 -0.41 -16.48
CA SER A 97 1.19 -1.63 -17.25
C SER A 97 1.33 -2.91 -16.44
N LEU A 98 1.30 -2.84 -15.11
CA LEU A 98 1.45 -4.02 -14.25
C LEU A 98 0.12 -4.75 -14.06
N ASP A 99 0.19 -6.08 -14.09
CA ASP A 99 -1.00 -6.94 -13.96
C ASP A 99 -1.76 -6.77 -12.64
N GLU A 100 -1.09 -6.32 -11.59
CA GLU A 100 -1.67 -6.10 -10.26
C GLU A 100 -2.45 -4.79 -10.16
N ILE A 101 -2.29 -3.88 -11.11
CA ILE A 101 -2.92 -2.56 -11.13
C ILE A 101 -4.23 -2.63 -11.91
N ASP A 102 -5.26 -1.99 -11.37
CA ASP A 102 -6.55 -1.79 -12.02
C ASP A 102 -6.48 -0.55 -12.93
N PHE A 103 -6.10 0.58 -12.36
CA PHE A 103 -5.79 1.81 -13.08
C PHE A 103 -4.94 2.76 -12.22
N THR A 104 -4.35 3.73 -12.88
CA THR A 104 -3.67 4.85 -12.23
C THR A 104 -4.40 6.16 -12.51
N LEU A 105 -4.26 7.13 -11.62
CA LEU A 105 -4.75 8.49 -11.83
C LEU A 105 -3.66 9.47 -11.46
N SER A 106 -3.20 10.23 -12.45
CA SER A 106 -2.09 11.17 -12.31
C SER A 106 -2.35 12.45 -13.09
N ILE A 107 -1.46 13.42 -12.93
CA ILE A 107 -1.49 14.64 -13.74
C ILE A 107 -1.33 14.37 -15.26
N ALA A 108 -0.78 13.19 -15.63
CA ALA A 108 -0.65 12.77 -17.03
C ALA A 108 -2.01 12.41 -17.65
N ASP A 109 -2.98 11.99 -16.82
CA ASP A 109 -4.27 11.47 -17.27
C ASP A 109 -5.39 12.50 -17.15
N VAL A 110 -5.05 13.71 -16.70
CA VAL A 110 -6.01 14.79 -16.50
C VAL A 110 -6.63 15.22 -17.81
N GLN A 111 -7.95 15.32 -17.81
CA GLN A 111 -8.74 15.75 -18.94
C GLN A 111 -9.45 17.07 -18.63
N GLU A 112 -9.53 17.91 -19.62
CA GLU A 112 -10.25 19.19 -19.60
C GLU A 112 -11.59 19.02 -20.31
N LEU A 113 -12.66 19.52 -19.70
CA LEU A 113 -13.99 19.52 -20.29
C LEU A 113 -14.13 20.74 -21.22
N LYS A 114 -14.22 20.52 -22.51
CA LYS A 114 -14.40 21.58 -23.52
C LYS A 114 -15.76 21.53 -24.16
N ALA A 115 -16.36 22.71 -24.32
CA ALA A 115 -17.61 22.85 -25.05
C ALA A 115 -17.37 22.71 -26.56
N ASP A 116 -17.94 21.70 -27.18
CA ASP A 116 -18.06 21.58 -28.62
C ASP A 116 -19.36 22.30 -29.08
N ARG A 117 -19.22 23.57 -29.38
CA ARG A 117 -20.37 24.42 -29.76
C ARG A 117 -21.03 23.95 -31.08
N LYS A 118 -20.28 23.31 -31.97
CA LYS A 118 -20.81 22.81 -33.24
C LYS A 118 -21.78 21.65 -33.04
N ASN A 119 -21.43 20.75 -32.18
CA ASN A 119 -22.26 19.56 -31.85
C ASN A 119 -23.10 19.73 -30.59
N ARG A 120 -23.09 20.89 -29.95
CA ARG A 120 -23.83 21.22 -28.71
C ARG A 120 -23.60 20.20 -27.59
N LYS A 121 -22.35 19.74 -27.42
CA LYS A 121 -21.97 18.77 -26.40
C LYS A 121 -20.67 19.18 -25.72
N PHE A 122 -20.43 18.62 -24.55
CA PHE A 122 -19.13 18.69 -23.91
C PHE A 122 -18.28 17.47 -24.30
N ILE A 123 -17.00 17.70 -24.55
CA ILE A 123 -16.02 16.66 -24.85
C ILE A 123 -14.87 16.75 -23.86
N LEU A 124 -14.41 15.59 -23.42
CA LEU A 124 -13.20 15.48 -22.62
C LEU A 124 -11.99 15.47 -23.56
N LYS A 125 -11.05 16.35 -23.32
CA LYS A 125 -9.77 16.38 -24.03
C LYS A 125 -8.62 16.24 -23.05
N PRO A 126 -7.58 15.47 -23.36
CA PRO A 126 -6.40 15.43 -22.53
C PRO A 126 -5.81 16.84 -22.38
N LEU A 127 -5.24 17.12 -21.23
CA LEU A 127 -4.63 18.43 -20.92
C LEU A 127 -3.50 18.77 -21.90
N TYR A 128 -2.79 17.74 -22.37
CA TYR A 128 -1.80 17.80 -23.43
C TYR A 128 -1.81 16.50 -24.25
N GLU A 129 -1.50 16.61 -25.54
CA GLU A 129 -1.53 15.47 -26.48
C GLU A 129 -0.16 14.79 -26.63
N LYS A 130 0.92 15.55 -26.46
CA LYS A 130 2.30 15.07 -26.63
C LYS A 130 3.11 15.39 -25.38
N SER A 131 4.07 14.54 -25.07
CA SER A 131 5.04 14.80 -23.99
C SER A 131 5.72 16.16 -24.21
N PRO A 132 5.66 17.07 -23.24
CA PRO A 132 6.23 18.41 -23.40
C PRO A 132 7.75 18.32 -23.55
N ALA A 133 8.28 19.07 -24.53
CA ALA A 133 9.71 19.14 -24.85
C ALA A 133 10.38 20.37 -24.25
N THR A 134 9.63 21.45 -24.05
CA THR A 134 10.14 22.74 -23.58
C THR A 134 9.61 23.09 -22.19
N THR A 135 10.34 23.95 -21.48
CA THR A 135 9.93 24.46 -20.18
C THR A 135 8.63 25.27 -20.28
N GLU A 136 8.43 25.99 -21.37
CA GLU A 136 7.21 26.78 -21.61
C GLU A 136 5.99 25.90 -21.72
N GLU A 137 6.08 24.77 -22.44
CA GLU A 137 4.99 23.78 -22.53
C GLU A 137 4.62 23.20 -21.17
N VAL A 138 5.63 22.85 -20.34
CA VAL A 138 5.39 22.33 -18.99
C VAL A 138 4.76 23.39 -18.09
N LEU A 139 5.20 24.64 -18.17
CA LEU A 139 4.62 25.74 -17.42
C LEU A 139 3.19 26.07 -17.87
N ASP A 140 2.87 25.93 -19.14
CA ASP A 140 1.50 26.07 -19.65
C ASP A 140 0.60 24.93 -19.12
N ILE A 141 1.09 23.69 -19.12
CA ILE A 141 0.40 22.55 -18.48
C ILE A 141 0.16 22.83 -17.01
N LYS A 142 1.18 23.29 -16.27
CA LYS A 142 1.06 23.65 -14.86
C LYS A 142 0.00 24.72 -14.64
N ARG A 143 0.00 25.78 -15.44
CA ARG A 143 -0.99 26.87 -15.34
C ARG A 143 -2.40 26.35 -15.60
N LYS A 144 -2.60 25.57 -16.68
CA LYS A 144 -3.90 24.97 -16.96
C LYS A 144 -4.38 24.06 -15.83
N LEU A 145 -3.49 23.23 -15.29
CA LEU A 145 -3.81 22.34 -14.18
C LEU A 145 -4.24 23.14 -12.94
N PHE A 146 -3.46 24.15 -12.55
CA PHE A 146 -3.65 24.87 -11.28
C PHE A 146 -4.78 25.91 -11.34
N ASP A 147 -4.97 26.57 -12.50
CA ASP A 147 -5.90 27.68 -12.61
C ASP A 147 -7.25 27.26 -13.18
N ASN A 148 -7.27 26.29 -14.12
CA ASN A 148 -8.48 25.91 -14.83
C ASN A 148 -9.15 24.64 -14.29
N LEU A 149 -8.44 23.86 -13.45
CA LEU A 149 -8.91 22.55 -13.01
C LEU A 149 -8.91 22.43 -11.47
N PRO A 150 -9.64 23.30 -10.74
CA PRO A 150 -9.65 23.30 -9.27
C PRO A 150 -10.18 22.00 -8.68
N PHE A 151 -10.95 21.22 -9.44
CA PHE A 151 -11.45 19.90 -9.02
C PHE A 151 -10.33 18.94 -8.62
N TYR A 152 -9.15 19.04 -9.26
CA TYR A 152 -8.02 18.17 -8.97
C TYR A 152 -7.10 18.71 -7.86
N ASP A 153 -7.38 19.90 -7.33
CA ASP A 153 -6.64 20.44 -6.17
C ASP A 153 -6.90 19.56 -4.94
N ASN A 154 -5.85 19.27 -4.19
CA ASN A 154 -5.84 18.30 -3.08
C ASN A 154 -6.09 16.83 -3.48
N LEU A 155 -6.35 16.55 -4.76
CA LEU A 155 -6.49 15.19 -5.27
C LEU A 155 -5.22 14.73 -6.02
N LEU A 156 -4.79 15.50 -7.02
CA LEU A 156 -3.61 15.19 -7.83
C LEU A 156 -2.47 16.19 -7.64
N PHE A 157 -2.75 17.34 -7.10
CA PHE A 157 -1.77 18.35 -6.73
C PHE A 157 -2.29 19.15 -5.54
N ASN A 158 -1.37 19.84 -4.86
CA ASN A 158 -1.73 20.81 -3.83
C ASN A 158 -0.98 22.10 -4.11
N LYS A 159 -1.74 23.18 -4.32
CA LYS A 159 -1.19 24.49 -4.70
C LYS A 159 -0.34 25.12 -3.60
N GLU A 160 -0.76 24.93 -2.33
CA GLU A 160 -0.09 25.54 -1.18
C GLU A 160 1.24 24.87 -0.87
N THR A 161 1.26 23.54 -0.92
CA THR A 161 2.44 22.74 -0.58
C THR A 161 3.35 22.46 -1.76
N GLY A 162 2.87 22.64 -3.00
CA GLY A 162 3.58 22.27 -4.23
C GLY A 162 3.74 20.76 -4.41
N THR A 163 2.91 19.95 -3.74
CA THR A 163 2.95 18.49 -3.81
C THR A 163 2.18 18.01 -5.03
N LEU A 164 2.75 17.07 -5.78
CA LEU A 164 2.03 16.27 -6.77
C LEU A 164 1.72 14.90 -6.19
N GLN A 165 0.56 14.37 -6.56
CA GLN A 165 0.09 13.07 -6.11
C GLN A 165 -0.30 12.22 -7.33
N THR A 166 -0.07 10.92 -7.20
CA THR A 166 -0.55 9.91 -8.15
C THR A 166 -1.25 8.83 -7.36
N ALA A 167 -2.48 8.54 -7.72
CA ALA A 167 -3.26 7.46 -7.16
C ALA A 167 -3.06 6.20 -7.99
N ILE A 168 -2.72 5.10 -7.34
CA ILE A 168 -2.56 3.78 -7.94
C ILE A 168 -3.60 2.86 -7.31
N TYR A 169 -4.52 2.35 -8.11
CA TYR A 169 -5.55 1.43 -7.66
C TYR A 169 -5.12 0.00 -7.96
N ILE A 170 -4.91 -0.78 -6.90
CA ILE A 170 -4.59 -2.20 -7.00
C ILE A 170 -5.89 -2.97 -7.28
N LYS A 171 -5.83 -4.04 -8.09
CA LYS A 171 -6.97 -4.93 -8.33
C LYS A 171 -7.53 -5.47 -7.02
N LYS A 172 -8.83 -5.38 -6.84
CA LYS A 172 -9.53 -5.75 -5.59
C LYS A 172 -9.27 -7.21 -5.19
N GLU A 173 -9.15 -8.09 -6.18
CA GLU A 173 -8.94 -9.53 -5.98
C GLU A 173 -7.62 -9.86 -5.28
N ILE A 174 -6.63 -8.95 -5.33
CA ILE A 174 -5.31 -9.19 -4.72
C ILE A 174 -5.09 -8.45 -3.40
N VAL A 175 -5.92 -7.43 -3.10
CA VAL A 175 -5.72 -6.53 -1.94
C VAL A 175 -5.64 -7.30 -0.61
N ASN A 176 -6.47 -8.31 -0.42
CA ASN A 176 -6.53 -9.11 0.80
C ASN A 176 -5.82 -10.47 0.65
N THR A 177 -4.86 -10.58 -0.26
CA THR A 177 -4.12 -11.80 -0.54
C THR A 177 -2.60 -11.63 -0.35
N PRO A 178 -1.83 -12.72 -0.27
CA PRO A 178 -0.37 -12.66 -0.27
C PRO A 178 0.22 -11.95 -1.51
N LYS A 179 -0.49 -11.92 -2.63
CA LYS A 179 -0.07 -11.23 -3.87
C LYS A 179 0.12 -9.72 -3.64
N ARG A 180 -0.71 -9.09 -2.78
CA ARG A 180 -0.50 -7.69 -2.39
C ARG A 180 0.89 -7.47 -1.80
N ARG A 181 1.29 -8.34 -0.85
CA ARG A 181 2.62 -8.24 -0.21
C ARG A 181 3.73 -8.38 -1.23
N ASP A 182 3.61 -9.38 -2.09
CA ASP A 182 4.59 -9.63 -3.15
C ASP A 182 4.70 -8.43 -4.08
N PHE A 183 3.58 -7.89 -4.55
CA PHE A 183 3.54 -6.68 -5.35
C PHE A 183 4.21 -5.48 -4.67
N ILE A 184 3.84 -5.19 -3.41
CA ILE A 184 4.39 -4.03 -2.67
C ILE A 184 5.89 -4.17 -2.47
N LEU A 185 6.37 -5.33 -1.98
CA LEU A 185 7.77 -5.50 -1.59
C LEU A 185 8.69 -5.75 -2.78
N ASN A 186 8.24 -6.48 -3.79
CA ASN A 186 9.09 -6.98 -4.87
C ASN A 186 8.90 -6.22 -6.20
N LYS A 187 7.84 -5.40 -6.33
CA LYS A 187 7.62 -4.58 -7.53
C LYS A 187 7.52 -3.09 -7.20
N LEU A 188 6.53 -2.67 -6.40
CA LEU A 188 6.28 -1.25 -6.14
C LEU A 188 7.49 -0.55 -5.52
N ILE A 189 7.99 -1.05 -4.39
CA ILE A 189 9.11 -0.42 -3.67
C ILE A 189 10.40 -0.41 -4.51
N PRO A 190 10.83 -1.51 -5.17
CA PRO A 190 12.00 -1.48 -6.03
C PRO A 190 11.90 -0.49 -7.19
N ILE A 191 10.75 -0.43 -7.87
CA ILE A 191 10.52 0.53 -8.97
C ILE A 191 10.65 1.97 -8.49
N ILE A 192 10.09 2.28 -7.31
CA ILE A 192 10.20 3.63 -6.72
C ILE A 192 11.64 3.95 -6.35
N LYS A 193 12.34 3.03 -5.70
CA LYS A 193 13.75 3.26 -5.32
C LYS A 193 14.68 3.46 -6.52
N GLU A 194 14.47 2.67 -7.58
CA GLU A 194 15.19 2.87 -8.84
C GLU A 194 14.95 4.28 -9.39
N PHE A 195 13.68 4.71 -9.43
CA PHE A 195 13.30 6.05 -9.88
C PHE A 195 13.92 7.16 -9.03
N GLU A 196 13.91 7.03 -7.70
CA GLU A 196 14.50 7.99 -6.75
C GLU A 196 16.00 8.15 -6.99
N GLN A 197 16.72 7.04 -7.16
CA GLN A 197 18.16 7.03 -7.41
C GLN A 197 18.54 7.68 -8.76
N GLU A 198 17.77 7.36 -9.82
CA GLU A 198 18.06 7.89 -11.16
C GLU A 198 17.74 9.39 -11.31
N ASN A 199 16.74 9.88 -10.58
CA ASN A 199 16.20 11.22 -10.80
C ASN A 199 16.46 12.19 -9.65
N ASN A 200 17.00 11.71 -8.53
CA ASN A 200 17.20 12.49 -7.31
C ASN A 200 15.91 13.20 -6.86
N ILE A 201 14.82 12.43 -6.81
CA ILE A 201 13.48 12.87 -6.38
C ILE A 201 13.04 11.95 -5.24
N ASP A 202 12.69 12.52 -4.09
CA ASP A 202 12.11 11.78 -2.96
C ASP A 202 10.63 11.48 -3.23
N VAL A 203 10.26 10.21 -3.21
CA VAL A 203 8.88 9.74 -3.45
C VAL A 203 8.29 9.18 -2.15
N ARG A 204 7.27 9.83 -1.66
CA ARG A 204 6.54 9.37 -0.48
C ARG A 204 5.41 8.44 -0.90
N VAL A 205 5.33 7.32 -0.22
CA VAL A 205 4.31 6.30 -0.47
C VAL A 205 3.37 6.21 0.72
N SER A 206 2.08 6.17 0.44
CA SER A 206 1.03 5.99 1.44
C SER A 206 -0.09 5.11 0.88
N GLY A 207 -1.06 4.80 1.73
CA GLY A 207 -2.23 3.98 1.37
C GLY A 207 -2.28 2.67 2.12
N MET A 208 -3.50 2.17 2.32
CA MET A 208 -3.73 1.00 3.18
C MET A 208 -2.96 -0.26 2.73
N PRO A 209 -2.88 -0.61 1.43
CA PRO A 209 -2.12 -1.78 0.99
C PRO A 209 -0.64 -1.70 1.36
N TYR A 210 -0.05 -0.52 1.21
CA TYR A 210 1.35 -0.25 1.55
C TYR A 210 1.59 -0.34 3.05
N ILE A 211 0.82 0.42 3.85
CA ILE A 211 0.95 0.49 5.32
C ILE A 211 0.74 -0.90 5.94
N ARG A 212 -0.30 -1.63 5.55
CA ARG A 212 -0.57 -2.98 6.05
C ARG A 212 0.57 -3.96 5.72
N THR A 213 1.16 -3.84 4.54
CA THR A 213 2.27 -4.69 4.13
C THR A 213 3.52 -4.43 4.97
N LEU A 214 3.88 -3.17 5.19
CA LEU A 214 5.04 -2.81 6.02
C LEU A 214 4.83 -3.17 7.49
N ASN A 215 3.64 -2.91 8.04
CA ASN A 215 3.33 -3.29 9.42
C ASN A 215 3.42 -4.81 9.62
N ALA A 216 2.85 -5.59 8.69
CA ALA A 216 2.96 -7.05 8.76
C ALA A 216 4.42 -7.53 8.68
N GLN A 217 5.24 -6.90 7.84
CA GLN A 217 6.66 -7.22 7.74
C GLN A 217 7.42 -6.89 9.03
N ASN A 218 7.14 -5.73 9.63
CA ASN A 218 7.76 -5.32 10.90
C ASN A 218 7.37 -6.28 12.03
N ILE A 219 6.09 -6.63 12.14
CA ILE A 219 5.62 -7.60 13.13
C ILE A 219 6.31 -8.95 12.95
N GLN A 220 6.47 -9.44 11.71
CA GLN A 220 7.18 -10.70 11.45
C GLN A 220 8.63 -10.63 11.90
N ASN A 221 9.32 -9.53 11.63
CA ASN A 221 10.71 -9.33 12.03
C ASN A 221 10.85 -9.25 13.55
N GLU A 222 9.95 -8.56 14.23
CA GLU A 222 9.92 -8.44 15.68
C GLU A 222 9.66 -9.79 16.35
N ILE A 223 8.69 -10.58 15.87
CA ILE A 223 8.41 -11.92 16.39
C ILE A 223 9.68 -12.80 16.29
N MET A 224 10.40 -12.74 15.19
CA MET A 224 11.64 -13.48 15.01
C MET A 224 12.70 -13.09 16.04
N LEU A 225 12.86 -11.79 16.33
CA LEU A 225 13.76 -11.29 17.34
C LEU A 225 13.37 -11.75 18.75
N PHE A 226 12.07 -11.71 19.09
CA PHE A 226 11.58 -12.21 20.38
C PHE A 226 11.81 -13.71 20.55
N VAL A 227 11.58 -14.52 19.51
CA VAL A 227 11.82 -15.96 19.55
C VAL A 227 13.33 -16.25 19.75
N LEU A 228 14.20 -15.56 19.02
CA LEU A 228 15.65 -15.71 19.19
C LEU A 228 16.11 -15.28 20.59
N GLY A 229 15.61 -14.17 21.12
CA GLY A 229 15.91 -13.69 22.46
C GLY A 229 15.39 -14.59 23.60
N ALA A 230 14.31 -15.35 23.35
CA ALA A 230 13.76 -16.29 24.33
C ALA A 230 14.52 -17.65 24.34
N LEU A 231 15.29 -17.95 23.29
CA LEU A 231 16.06 -19.19 23.16
C LEU A 231 17.52 -19.04 23.60
N GLY A 232 18.04 -17.81 23.78
CA GLY A 232 19.39 -17.49 24.24
C GLY A 232 19.44 -17.09 25.68
#